data_8b15744b9ea59d2b6c88aecd721bd258
#
_entry.id   8b15744b9ea59d2b6c88aecd721bd258
#
_cell.length_a   1.000
_cell.length_b   1.000
_cell.length_c   1.000
_cell.angle_alpha   90.00
_cell.angle_beta   90.00
_cell.angle_gamma   90.00
#
_symmetry.space_group_name_H-M   'P 1'
#
loop_
_entity.id
_entity.type
_entity.pdbx_description
1 polymer ?
#
loop_
_entity_poly.entity_id
_entity_poly.type
_entity_poly.pdbx_seq_one_letter_code
_entity_poly.pdbx_strand_id
1 'polypeptide(L)'
;MKLKTRLVIAFFTIIIIPVLMAAMMVSMVCRYQIGVVEKNYGITGTTISDFTNSMQVLARVTEKPYHELKDMSEQASEMEDATELDQFNKKLENKNAYLLVRKDGTIVYTGSDDDRVKAVIEQLPGYGDTDTTSENGIYLGGDAEALVKQVDFRYDDGNKGSAFIVSDVSNVIPEVGQFFCEILIGIVVILILTSAALIIWIYRAVMGPIGKMQTAAQNIKDGNLDFELKPEADDELGKLCQSLEEMRGRLKESAEEKLKYDKESKELISNISHDLKTPVTTIK
;
A
#
# COMPACT_ATOMS: atom_id res chain seq x y z
N MET A 1 -20.92 -1.25 26.80
CA MET A 1 -20.62 -0.06 25.98
C MET A 1 -21.76 0.11 24.98
N LYS A 2 -22.31 1.33 24.83
CA LYS A 2 -23.48 1.57 23.96
C LYS A 2 -23.15 1.24 22.49
N LEU A 3 -24.09 0.67 21.74
CA LEU A 3 -23.94 0.32 20.31
C LEU A 3 -23.47 1.54 19.49
N LYS A 4 -24.06 2.72 19.76
CA LYS A 4 -23.67 3.98 19.12
C LYS A 4 -22.17 4.28 19.30
N THR A 5 -21.65 4.09 20.52
CA THR A 5 -20.23 4.34 20.83
C THR A 5 -19.33 3.30 20.10
N ARG A 6 -19.73 2.04 20.02
CA ARG A 6 -19.01 1.00 19.25
C ARG A 6 -18.95 1.34 17.77
N LEU A 7 -20.05 1.79 17.18
CA LEU A 7 -20.11 2.19 15.76
C LEU A 7 -19.24 3.41 15.48
N VAL A 8 -19.23 4.40 16.37
CA VAL A 8 -18.37 5.59 16.24
C VAL A 8 -16.90 5.21 16.31
N ILE A 9 -16.51 4.38 17.29
CA ILE A 9 -15.13 3.88 17.41
C ILE A 9 -14.76 3.09 16.18
N ALA A 10 -15.64 2.19 15.71
CA ALA A 10 -15.40 1.42 14.49
C ALA A 10 -15.18 2.33 13.28
N PHE A 11 -15.98 3.37 13.10
CA PHE A 11 -15.84 4.33 12.01
C PHE A 11 -14.46 5.02 12.03
N PHE A 12 -14.01 5.50 13.17
CA PHE A 12 -12.67 6.09 13.30
C PHE A 12 -11.56 5.05 13.08
N THR A 13 -11.73 3.84 13.62
CA THR A 13 -10.77 2.73 13.46
C THR A 13 -10.60 2.34 12.00
N ILE A 14 -11.69 2.30 11.24
CA ILE A 14 -11.71 2.00 9.78
C ILE A 14 -10.83 2.97 8.99
N ILE A 15 -10.80 4.23 9.39
CA ILE A 15 -10.04 5.25 8.67
C ILE A 15 -8.60 5.32 9.19
N ILE A 16 -8.44 5.36 10.51
CA ILE A 16 -7.15 5.64 11.14
C ILE A 16 -6.18 4.46 10.99
N ILE A 17 -6.64 3.22 11.22
CA ILE A 17 -5.74 2.04 11.19
C ILE A 17 -5.14 1.82 9.80
N PRO A 18 -5.89 1.77 8.68
CA PRO A 18 -5.31 1.61 7.36
C PRO A 18 -4.33 2.73 6.99
N VAL A 19 -4.66 3.98 7.36
CA VAL A 19 -3.79 5.14 7.10
C VAL A 19 -2.47 5.02 7.85
N LEU A 20 -2.51 4.66 9.14
CA LEU A 20 -1.29 4.46 9.94
C LEU A 20 -0.47 3.27 9.42
N MET A 21 -1.11 2.16 9.07
CA MET A 21 -0.43 1.00 8.49
C MET A 21 0.20 1.33 7.13
N ALA A 22 -0.51 2.05 6.27
CA ALA A 22 0.02 2.50 4.98
C ALA A 22 1.22 3.44 5.16
N ALA A 23 1.13 4.42 6.07
CA ALA A 23 2.23 5.33 6.36
C ALA A 23 3.47 4.59 6.91
N MET A 24 3.27 3.61 7.79
CA MET A 24 4.35 2.78 8.33
C MET A 24 4.99 1.93 7.23
N MET A 25 4.18 1.30 6.37
CA MET A 25 4.64 0.50 5.24
C MET A 25 5.44 1.35 4.25
N VAL A 26 4.90 2.50 3.83
CA VAL A 26 5.60 3.44 2.95
C VAL A 26 6.95 3.86 3.55
N SER A 27 6.99 4.21 4.84
CA SER A 27 8.25 4.56 5.53
C SER A 27 9.25 3.40 5.52
N MET A 28 8.78 2.16 5.71
CA MET A 28 9.65 0.97 5.70
C MET A 28 10.19 0.67 4.30
N VAL A 29 9.35 0.72 3.27
CA VAL A 29 9.73 0.51 1.87
C VAL A 29 10.71 1.60 1.42
N CYS A 30 10.44 2.88 1.76
CA CYS A 30 11.36 3.98 1.47
C CYS A 30 12.75 3.75 2.07
N ARG A 31 12.83 3.39 3.35
CA ARG A 31 14.12 3.13 4.01
C ARG A 31 14.87 1.97 3.38
N TYR A 32 14.15 0.90 3.01
CA TYR A 32 14.74 -0.25 2.35
C TYR A 32 15.31 0.13 0.98
N GLN A 33 14.52 0.80 0.14
CA GLN A 33 14.93 1.20 -1.20
C GLN A 33 16.08 2.23 -1.19
N ILE A 34 16.06 3.18 -0.26
CA ILE A 34 17.20 4.10 -0.06
C ILE A 34 18.46 3.28 0.22
N GLY A 35 18.41 2.32 1.12
CA GLY A 35 19.56 1.47 1.43
C GLY A 35 20.04 0.63 0.23
N VAL A 36 19.13 0.17 -0.64
CA VAL A 36 19.48 -0.55 -1.87
C VAL A 36 20.20 0.38 -2.85
N VAL A 37 19.67 1.57 -3.10
CA VAL A 37 20.28 2.55 -4.00
C VAL A 37 21.62 3.03 -3.47
N GLU A 38 21.72 3.37 -2.19
CA GLU A 38 22.98 3.79 -1.58
C GLU A 38 24.07 2.68 -1.71
N LYS A 39 23.68 1.42 -1.53
CA LYS A 39 24.61 0.29 -1.67
C LYS A 39 25.00 0.03 -3.12
N ASN A 40 24.04 0.02 -4.05
CA ASN A 40 24.29 -0.31 -5.45
C ASN A 40 25.09 0.77 -6.16
N TYR A 41 24.81 2.03 -5.87
CA TYR A 41 25.43 3.17 -6.56
C TYR A 41 26.55 3.84 -5.76
N GLY A 42 26.79 3.41 -4.51
CA GLY A 42 27.86 3.95 -3.65
C GLY A 42 27.67 5.42 -3.25
N ILE A 43 26.41 5.86 -3.15
CA ILE A 43 26.02 7.20 -2.73
C ILE A 43 25.55 7.17 -1.27
N THR A 44 25.59 8.33 -0.58
CA THR A 44 25.14 8.46 0.80
C THR A 44 24.24 9.69 0.96
N GLY A 45 23.32 9.63 1.93
CA GLY A 45 22.46 10.77 2.23
C GLY A 45 21.33 10.98 1.24
N THR A 46 20.88 9.89 0.57
CA THR A 46 19.72 9.91 -0.33
C THR A 46 18.44 10.15 0.47
N THR A 47 17.57 11.02 -0.01
CA THR A 47 16.29 11.35 0.61
C THR A 47 15.11 10.87 -0.24
N ILE A 48 13.91 10.78 0.37
CA ILE A 48 12.69 10.39 -0.35
C ILE A 48 12.39 11.36 -1.52
N SER A 49 12.72 12.65 -1.36
CA SER A 49 12.53 13.64 -2.42
C SER A 49 13.37 13.37 -3.67
N ASP A 50 14.51 12.72 -3.51
CA ASP A 50 15.39 12.39 -4.63
C ASP A 50 14.71 11.35 -5.56
N PHE A 51 13.89 10.43 -5.02
CA PHE A 51 13.11 9.48 -5.82
C PHE A 51 11.97 10.12 -6.62
N THR A 52 11.53 11.32 -6.26
CA THR A 52 10.49 12.04 -7.02
C THR A 52 11.06 12.82 -8.20
N ASN A 53 12.39 12.98 -8.26
CA ASN A 53 13.09 13.67 -9.33
C ASN A 53 14.27 12.83 -9.85
N SER A 54 14.02 12.08 -10.94
CA SER A 54 15.00 11.22 -11.59
C SER A 54 16.32 11.94 -11.93
N MET A 55 16.25 13.24 -12.25
CA MET A 55 17.42 14.06 -12.54
C MET A 55 18.33 14.21 -11.34
N GLN A 56 17.78 14.43 -10.14
CA GLN A 56 18.58 14.56 -8.94
C GLN A 56 19.28 13.25 -8.56
N VAL A 57 18.57 12.10 -8.76
CA VAL A 57 19.18 10.80 -8.53
C VAL A 57 20.34 10.55 -9.49
N LEU A 58 20.15 10.80 -10.78
CA LEU A 58 21.20 10.64 -11.79
C LEU A 58 22.38 11.58 -11.54
N ALA A 59 22.11 12.83 -11.17
CA ALA A 59 23.17 13.79 -10.81
C ALA A 59 24.02 13.29 -9.63
N ARG A 60 23.38 12.71 -8.60
CA ARG A 60 24.10 12.14 -7.44
C ARG A 60 24.86 10.84 -7.77
N VAL A 61 24.23 9.94 -8.53
CA VAL A 61 24.87 8.66 -8.94
C VAL A 61 26.16 8.92 -9.74
N THR A 62 26.19 10.01 -10.51
CA THR A 62 27.34 10.40 -11.34
C THR A 62 28.25 11.42 -10.68
N GLU A 63 28.00 11.85 -9.43
CA GLU A 63 28.82 12.83 -8.72
C GLU A 63 30.26 12.30 -8.49
N LYS A 64 30.39 11.10 -7.92
CA LYS A 64 31.68 10.47 -7.68
C LYS A 64 32.45 10.19 -8.98
N PRO A 65 31.85 9.57 -10.02
CA PRO A 65 32.48 9.48 -11.33
C PRO A 65 32.89 10.82 -11.93
N TYR A 66 32.10 11.87 -11.73
CA TYR A 66 32.45 13.21 -12.21
C TYR A 66 33.75 13.72 -11.58
N HIS A 67 33.95 13.56 -10.27
CA HIS A 67 35.19 13.91 -9.62
C HIS A 67 36.35 13.03 -10.10
N GLU A 68 36.15 11.70 -10.24
CA GLU A 68 37.18 10.81 -10.80
C GLU A 68 37.57 11.25 -12.22
N LEU A 69 36.60 11.62 -13.08
CA LEU A 69 36.86 12.09 -14.43
C LEU A 69 37.63 13.42 -14.42
N LYS A 70 37.31 14.30 -13.48
CA LYS A 70 38.00 15.56 -13.30
C LYS A 70 39.48 15.35 -12.91
N ASP A 71 39.73 14.41 -11.98
CA ASP A 71 41.09 14.07 -11.55
C ASP A 71 41.88 13.43 -12.73
N MET A 72 41.25 12.54 -13.52
CA MET A 72 41.85 11.98 -14.75
C MET A 72 42.15 13.07 -15.77
N SER A 73 41.29 14.07 -15.90
CA SER A 73 41.45 15.15 -16.87
C SER A 73 42.65 16.11 -16.57
N GLU A 74 43.16 16.10 -15.33
CA GLU A 74 44.39 16.78 -14.94
C GLU A 74 45.66 16.14 -15.53
N GLN A 75 45.55 14.84 -15.91
CA GLN A 75 46.63 14.08 -16.54
C GLN A 75 46.22 13.82 -18.01
N ALA A 76 46.62 14.66 -18.92
CA ALA A 76 46.22 14.61 -20.32
C ALA A 76 46.54 13.24 -21.00
N SER A 77 47.59 12.54 -20.55
CA SER A 77 47.97 11.24 -21.05
C SER A 77 46.91 10.15 -20.77
N GLU A 78 46.20 10.21 -19.64
CA GLU A 78 45.14 9.26 -19.32
C GLU A 78 43.91 9.46 -20.23
N MET A 79 43.65 10.67 -20.69
CA MET A 79 42.56 11.00 -21.61
C MET A 79 42.85 10.61 -23.08
N GLU A 80 44.08 10.18 -23.40
CA GLU A 80 44.47 9.65 -24.69
C GLU A 80 44.59 8.10 -24.69
N ASP A 81 44.66 7.47 -23.52
CA ASP A 81 44.77 6.01 -23.40
C ASP A 81 43.37 5.36 -23.46
N ALA A 82 43.12 4.67 -24.58
CA ALA A 82 41.86 3.96 -24.79
C ALA A 82 41.59 2.92 -23.69
N THR A 83 42.61 2.33 -23.09
CA THR A 83 42.47 1.31 -22.04
C THR A 83 41.93 1.94 -20.75
N GLU A 84 42.44 3.12 -20.37
CA GLU A 84 41.95 3.86 -19.20
C GLU A 84 40.52 4.36 -19.41
N LEU A 85 40.21 4.89 -20.61
CA LEU A 85 38.85 5.31 -20.96
C LEU A 85 37.85 4.14 -20.92
N ASP A 86 38.24 2.95 -21.42
CA ASP A 86 37.40 1.76 -21.36
C ASP A 86 37.17 1.27 -19.92
N GLN A 87 38.20 1.31 -19.07
CA GLN A 87 38.06 0.95 -17.66
C GLN A 87 37.13 1.91 -16.93
N PHE A 88 37.24 3.21 -17.22
CA PHE A 88 36.36 4.21 -16.65
C PHE A 88 34.92 4.05 -17.18
N ASN A 89 34.74 3.80 -18.48
CA ASN A 89 33.43 3.57 -19.06
C ASN A 89 32.71 2.37 -18.43
N LYS A 90 33.42 1.24 -18.16
CA LYS A 90 32.84 0.09 -17.47
C LYS A 90 32.31 0.42 -16.07
N LYS A 91 32.92 1.37 -15.36
CA LYS A 91 32.41 1.84 -14.07
C LYS A 91 31.10 2.65 -14.27
N LEU A 92 30.97 3.37 -15.38
CA LEU A 92 29.78 4.13 -15.72
C LEU A 92 28.62 3.25 -16.19
N GLU A 93 28.88 2.17 -16.93
CA GLU A 93 27.85 1.22 -17.39
C GLU A 93 27.02 0.66 -16.24
N ASN A 94 27.65 0.34 -15.12
CA ASN A 94 26.98 -0.09 -13.89
C ASN A 94 26.04 0.98 -13.27
N LYS A 95 26.13 2.20 -13.78
CA LYS A 95 25.34 3.37 -13.32
C LYS A 95 24.39 3.92 -14.40
N ASN A 96 24.14 3.12 -15.45
CA ASN A 96 23.37 3.53 -16.63
C ASN A 96 23.93 4.84 -17.26
N ALA A 97 25.23 4.96 -17.30
CA ALA A 97 25.94 6.10 -17.89
C ALA A 97 27.08 5.62 -18.79
N TYR A 98 27.54 6.45 -19.68
CA TYR A 98 28.67 6.20 -20.55
C TYR A 98 29.53 7.44 -20.74
N LEU A 99 30.77 7.23 -21.18
CA LEU A 99 31.75 8.27 -21.45
C LEU A 99 31.73 8.66 -22.94
N LEU A 100 31.75 9.96 -23.22
CA LEU A 100 32.12 10.53 -24.51
C LEU A 100 33.33 11.43 -24.32
N VAL A 101 34.29 11.38 -25.25
CA VAL A 101 35.44 12.29 -25.25
C VAL A 101 35.54 12.98 -26.60
N ARG A 102 35.71 14.29 -26.56
CA ARG A 102 35.82 15.16 -27.75
C ARG A 102 37.15 15.88 -27.75
N LYS A 103 37.87 15.85 -28.89
CA LYS A 103 39.12 16.60 -29.11
C LYS A 103 38.88 17.55 -30.29
N ASP A 104 39.07 18.85 -30.09
CA ASP A 104 38.87 19.91 -31.12
C ASP A 104 37.58 19.81 -31.92
N GLY A 105 36.46 19.52 -31.21
CA GLY A 105 35.13 19.39 -31.84
C GLY A 105 34.83 18.01 -32.42
N THR A 106 35.78 17.10 -32.48
CA THR A 106 35.58 15.73 -33.03
C THR A 106 35.50 14.72 -31.88
N ILE A 107 34.51 13.81 -31.91
CA ILE A 107 34.42 12.73 -30.92
C ILE A 107 35.53 11.72 -31.20
N VAL A 108 36.38 11.52 -30.21
CA VAL A 108 37.53 10.57 -30.27
C VAL A 108 37.27 9.28 -29.51
N TYR A 109 36.33 9.30 -28.57
CA TYR A 109 35.93 8.12 -27.80
C TYR A 109 34.42 8.12 -27.56
N THR A 110 33.80 6.93 -27.72
CA THR A 110 32.37 6.68 -27.47
C THR A 110 32.23 5.40 -26.67
N GLY A 111 31.73 5.51 -25.45
CA GLY A 111 31.54 4.38 -24.53
C GLY A 111 30.21 3.63 -24.71
N SER A 112 29.39 3.98 -25.70
CA SER A 112 28.13 3.31 -26.00
C SER A 112 27.87 3.26 -27.50
N ASP A 113 27.27 2.17 -27.96
CA ASP A 113 26.85 1.98 -29.37
C ASP A 113 25.33 2.22 -29.57
N ASP A 114 24.64 2.81 -28.62
CA ASP A 114 23.20 3.12 -28.72
C ASP A 114 22.93 4.14 -29.84
N ASP A 115 21.86 3.94 -30.60
CA ASP A 115 21.43 4.85 -31.68
C ASP A 115 21.18 6.28 -31.19
N ARG A 116 20.83 6.46 -29.92
CA ARG A 116 20.61 7.77 -29.29
C ARG A 116 21.90 8.57 -29.07
N VAL A 117 23.07 7.92 -29.09
CA VAL A 117 24.36 8.61 -28.92
C VAL A 117 24.53 9.72 -29.96
N LYS A 118 24.03 9.54 -31.20
CA LYS A 118 24.08 10.56 -32.24
C LYS A 118 23.29 11.82 -31.87
N ALA A 119 22.07 11.63 -31.34
CA ALA A 119 21.23 12.75 -30.89
C ALA A 119 21.85 13.48 -29.69
N VAL A 120 22.55 12.76 -28.81
CA VAL A 120 23.31 13.36 -27.70
C VAL A 120 24.48 14.19 -28.26
N ILE A 121 25.30 13.63 -29.18
CA ILE A 121 26.47 14.31 -29.73
C ILE A 121 26.09 15.64 -30.41
N GLU A 122 24.95 15.69 -31.13
CA GLU A 122 24.48 16.91 -31.79
C GLU A 122 24.09 18.03 -30.80
N GLN A 123 23.73 17.68 -29.57
CA GLN A 123 23.31 18.63 -28.54
C GLN A 123 24.38 18.90 -27.49
N LEU A 124 25.57 18.27 -27.59
CA LEU A 124 26.64 18.47 -26.59
C LEU A 124 27.08 19.94 -26.52
N PRO A 125 27.24 20.45 -25.32
CA PRO A 125 27.71 21.84 -25.12
C PRO A 125 29.11 22.07 -25.68
N GLY A 126 29.42 23.36 -25.94
CA GLY A 126 30.73 23.80 -26.38
C GLY A 126 31.82 23.69 -25.30
N TYR A 127 33.09 23.75 -25.74
CA TYR A 127 34.20 23.89 -24.80
C TYR A 127 34.12 25.23 -24.07
N GLY A 128 34.19 25.18 -22.73
CA GLY A 128 34.15 26.39 -21.87
C GLY A 128 32.73 26.88 -21.59
N ASP A 129 31.69 26.09 -21.90
CA ASP A 129 30.34 26.41 -21.49
C ASP A 129 30.19 26.20 -19.98
N THR A 130 30.05 27.32 -19.24
CA THR A 130 30.08 27.34 -17.77
C THR A 130 28.87 26.63 -17.13
N ASP A 131 27.73 26.57 -17.84
CA ASP A 131 26.52 25.96 -17.31
C ASP A 131 26.64 24.42 -17.25
N THR A 132 27.54 23.83 -18.05
CA THR A 132 27.76 22.40 -18.13
C THR A 132 28.80 21.86 -17.16
N THR A 133 29.67 22.70 -16.64
CA THR A 133 30.70 22.32 -15.66
C THR A 133 30.18 22.23 -14.23
N SER A 134 28.87 22.38 -14.03
CA SER A 134 28.27 22.22 -12.72
C SER A 134 28.14 20.73 -12.34
N GLU A 135 28.31 20.42 -11.07
CA GLU A 135 28.14 19.04 -10.52
C GLU A 135 26.76 18.45 -10.81
N ASN A 136 25.74 19.29 -11.04
CA ASN A 136 24.38 18.85 -11.33
C ASN A 136 24.19 18.42 -12.80
N GLY A 137 25.05 18.85 -13.72
CA GLY A 137 24.92 18.56 -15.14
C GLY A 137 23.81 19.34 -15.85
N ILE A 138 23.69 19.14 -17.16
CA ILE A 138 22.64 19.69 -18.01
C ILE A 138 21.77 18.57 -18.59
N TYR A 139 20.47 18.82 -18.65
CA TYR A 139 19.52 17.94 -19.30
C TYR A 139 19.43 18.28 -20.78
N LEU A 140 19.65 17.26 -21.62
CA LEU A 140 19.40 17.29 -23.05
C LEU A 140 18.03 16.67 -23.31
N GLY A 141 17.14 17.43 -23.94
CA GLY A 141 15.77 16.98 -24.24
C GLY A 141 15.62 16.37 -25.61
N GLY A 142 14.37 16.15 -26.04
CA GLY A 142 14.03 15.57 -27.34
C GLY A 142 14.54 14.14 -27.50
N ASP A 143 15.15 13.81 -28.63
CA ASP A 143 15.63 12.45 -28.92
C ASP A 143 16.86 12.03 -28.11
N ALA A 144 17.52 12.95 -27.41
CA ALA A 144 18.67 12.66 -26.56
C ALA A 144 18.28 12.12 -25.19
N GLU A 145 17.27 12.72 -24.54
CA GLU A 145 16.77 12.36 -23.20
C GLU A 145 17.86 11.95 -22.18
N ALA A 146 18.91 12.78 -22.08
CA ALA A 146 20.10 12.47 -21.30
C ALA A 146 20.46 13.59 -20.31
N LEU A 147 21.03 13.23 -19.16
CA LEU A 147 21.73 14.14 -18.27
C LEU A 147 23.22 14.08 -18.60
N VAL A 148 23.83 15.22 -18.90
CA VAL A 148 25.22 15.32 -19.29
C VAL A 148 26.01 16.15 -18.31
N LYS A 149 27.14 15.62 -17.82
CA LYS A 149 28.15 16.36 -17.06
C LYS A 149 29.41 16.50 -17.89
N GLN A 150 29.95 17.71 -18.01
CA GLN A 150 31.10 18.02 -18.81
C GLN A 150 32.30 18.35 -17.94
N VAL A 151 33.46 17.87 -18.34
CA VAL A 151 34.79 18.28 -17.83
C VAL A 151 35.62 18.72 -19.00
N ASP A 152 36.05 19.97 -18.97
CA ASP A 152 36.93 20.54 -19.99
C ASP A 152 38.39 20.48 -19.52
N PHE A 153 39.30 20.12 -20.45
CA PHE A 153 40.71 19.97 -20.20
C PHE A 153 41.53 20.37 -21.44
N ARG A 154 42.83 20.33 -21.32
CA ARG A 154 43.73 20.52 -22.46
C ARG A 154 44.66 19.35 -22.60
N TYR A 155 44.80 18.88 -23.82
CA TYR A 155 45.79 17.88 -24.18
C TYR A 155 47.20 18.45 -24.13
N ASP A 156 48.23 17.57 -24.04
CA ASP A 156 49.65 17.99 -24.03
C ASP A 156 50.07 18.68 -25.32
N ASP A 157 49.38 18.40 -26.43
CA ASP A 157 49.55 19.05 -27.72
C ASP A 157 48.91 20.46 -27.80
N GLY A 158 48.27 20.92 -26.72
CA GLY A 158 47.60 22.22 -26.61
C GLY A 158 46.14 22.21 -27.13
N ASN A 159 45.68 21.12 -27.71
CA ASN A 159 44.32 20.98 -28.22
C ASN A 159 43.28 20.99 -27.10
N LYS A 160 42.06 21.44 -27.42
CA LYS A 160 40.97 21.48 -26.47
C LYS A 160 40.30 20.10 -26.37
N GLY A 161 40.16 19.60 -25.13
CA GLY A 161 39.44 18.38 -24.81
C GLY A 161 38.18 18.64 -24.00
N SER A 162 37.13 17.90 -24.25
CA SER A 162 35.96 17.86 -23.37
C SER A 162 35.53 16.41 -23.19
N ALA A 163 35.39 16.00 -21.95
CA ALA A 163 34.88 14.69 -21.57
C ALA A 163 33.49 14.83 -20.99
N PHE A 164 32.59 13.92 -21.35
CA PHE A 164 31.19 13.98 -20.97
C PHE A 164 30.78 12.66 -20.33
N ILE A 165 30.21 12.71 -19.13
CA ILE A 165 29.46 11.62 -18.55
C ILE A 165 28.00 11.80 -18.98
N VAL A 166 27.49 10.86 -19.75
CA VAL A 166 26.12 10.87 -20.29
C VAL A 166 25.31 9.82 -19.56
N SER A 167 24.24 10.23 -18.89
CA SER A 167 23.30 9.35 -18.20
C SER A 167 21.98 9.35 -18.92
N ASP A 168 21.51 8.17 -19.32
CA ASP A 168 20.22 7.98 -19.99
C ASP A 168 19.07 8.20 -18.97
N VAL A 169 18.20 9.16 -19.25
CA VAL A 169 17.04 9.48 -18.44
C VAL A 169 15.83 8.60 -18.75
N SER A 170 15.76 8.05 -19.98
CA SER A 170 14.66 7.19 -20.42
C SER A 170 14.67 5.83 -19.71
N ASN A 171 15.84 5.34 -19.35
CA ASN A 171 16.02 4.19 -18.48
C ASN A 171 16.08 4.65 -17.02
N VAL A 172 14.96 5.19 -16.52
CA VAL A 172 14.78 5.48 -15.09
C VAL A 172 15.31 4.30 -14.31
N ILE A 173 16.13 4.58 -13.30
CA ILE A 173 16.69 3.58 -12.37
C ILE A 173 15.60 2.54 -12.10
N PRO A 174 15.78 1.26 -12.47
CA PRO A 174 14.72 0.24 -12.39
C PRO A 174 14.10 0.16 -10.99
N GLU A 175 14.89 0.47 -9.97
CA GLU A 175 14.50 0.54 -8.57
C GLU A 175 13.42 1.59 -8.30
N VAL A 176 13.40 2.70 -9.03
CA VAL A 176 12.36 3.75 -8.85
C VAL A 176 11.01 3.28 -9.37
N GLY A 177 10.98 2.59 -10.51
CA GLY A 177 9.75 1.99 -11.04
C GLY A 177 9.19 0.90 -10.12
N GLN A 178 10.05 0.02 -9.62
CA GLN A 178 9.69 -1.04 -8.68
C GLN A 178 9.14 -0.46 -7.36
N PHE A 179 9.74 0.60 -6.85
CA PHE A 179 9.32 1.30 -5.64
C PHE A 179 7.86 1.74 -5.68
N PHE A 180 7.41 2.36 -6.77
CA PHE A 180 6.01 2.77 -6.90
C PHE A 180 5.06 1.57 -6.99
N CYS A 181 5.44 0.51 -7.69
CA CYS A 181 4.66 -0.73 -7.77
C CYS A 181 4.52 -1.40 -6.40
N GLU A 182 5.61 -1.50 -5.63
CA GLU A 182 5.61 -2.09 -4.28
C GLU A 182 4.69 -1.31 -3.32
N ILE A 183 4.77 0.01 -3.33
CA ILE A 183 3.89 0.87 -2.53
C ILE A 183 2.42 0.66 -2.92
N LEU A 184 2.11 0.68 -4.21
CA LEU A 184 0.73 0.52 -4.70
C LEU A 184 0.16 -0.84 -4.28
N ILE A 185 0.90 -1.93 -4.51
CA ILE A 185 0.50 -3.28 -4.12
C ILE A 185 0.32 -3.36 -2.60
N GLY A 186 1.25 -2.83 -1.83
CA GLY A 186 1.18 -2.83 -0.37
C GLY A 186 -0.05 -2.09 0.16
N ILE A 187 -0.39 -0.93 -0.38
CA ILE A 187 -1.60 -0.18 -0.02
C ILE A 187 -2.85 -1.00 -0.33
N VAL A 188 -2.94 -1.61 -1.51
CA VAL A 188 -4.08 -2.45 -1.90
C VAL A 188 -4.25 -3.63 -0.94
N VAL A 189 -3.17 -4.32 -0.58
CA VAL A 189 -3.20 -5.43 0.38
C VAL A 189 -3.68 -4.98 1.76
N ILE A 190 -3.17 -3.84 2.27
CA ILE A 190 -3.61 -3.27 3.55
C ILE A 190 -5.11 -2.97 3.52
N LEU A 191 -5.61 -2.35 2.44
CA LEU A 191 -7.03 -2.04 2.29
C LEU A 191 -7.91 -3.30 2.27
N ILE A 192 -7.48 -4.34 1.56
CA ILE A 192 -8.22 -5.62 1.52
C ILE A 192 -8.26 -6.26 2.90
N LEU A 193 -7.12 -6.38 3.59
CA LEU A 193 -7.03 -7.03 4.89
C LEU A 193 -7.83 -6.27 5.96
N THR A 194 -7.72 -4.95 6.00
CA THR A 194 -8.47 -4.12 6.95
C THR A 194 -9.97 -4.16 6.69
N SER A 195 -10.39 -4.12 5.42
CA SER A 195 -11.80 -4.26 5.05
C SER A 195 -12.36 -5.65 5.43
N ALA A 196 -11.62 -6.72 5.16
CA ALA A 196 -12.03 -8.07 5.53
C ALA A 196 -12.17 -8.25 7.05
N ALA A 197 -11.19 -7.75 7.82
CA ALA A 197 -11.24 -7.78 9.29
C ALA A 197 -12.48 -7.05 9.84
N LEU A 198 -12.83 -5.91 9.24
CA LEU A 198 -13.99 -5.12 9.60
C LEU A 198 -15.32 -5.82 9.29
N ILE A 199 -15.44 -6.40 8.10
CA ILE A 199 -16.63 -7.16 7.71
C ILE A 199 -16.87 -8.29 8.71
N ILE A 200 -15.83 -9.05 9.05
CA ILE A 200 -15.90 -10.13 10.04
C ILE A 200 -16.30 -9.58 11.42
N TRP A 201 -15.74 -8.45 11.83
CA TRP A 201 -16.07 -7.82 13.12
C TRP A 201 -17.52 -7.36 13.18
N ILE A 202 -18.02 -6.64 12.15
CA ILE A 202 -19.42 -6.17 12.06
C ILE A 202 -20.37 -7.36 12.04
N TYR A 203 -20.04 -8.39 11.25
CA TYR A 203 -20.87 -9.59 11.17
C TYR A 203 -21.05 -10.25 12.55
N ARG A 204 -19.95 -10.44 13.29
CA ARG A 204 -19.99 -11.03 14.64
C ARG A 204 -20.65 -10.12 15.68
N ALA A 205 -20.38 -8.82 15.62
CA ALA A 205 -20.85 -7.88 16.65
C ALA A 205 -22.31 -7.47 16.49
N VAL A 206 -22.85 -7.48 15.25
CA VAL A 206 -24.18 -6.96 14.94
C VAL A 206 -25.07 -7.98 14.28
N MET A 207 -24.65 -8.58 13.16
CA MET A 207 -25.50 -9.47 12.37
C MET A 207 -25.79 -10.79 13.07
N GLY A 208 -24.80 -11.34 13.81
CA GLY A 208 -24.97 -12.57 14.57
C GLY A 208 -26.09 -12.47 15.62
N PRO A 209 -26.04 -11.50 16.56
CA PRO A 209 -27.12 -11.28 17.54
C PRO A 209 -28.48 -10.99 16.90
N ILE A 210 -28.55 -10.17 15.84
CA ILE A 210 -29.81 -9.90 15.13
C ILE A 210 -30.41 -11.17 14.53
N GLY A 211 -29.58 -12.01 13.91
CA GLY A 211 -30.03 -13.29 13.34
C GLY A 211 -30.62 -14.22 14.41
N LYS A 212 -30.01 -14.30 15.61
CA LYS A 212 -30.53 -15.06 16.75
C LYS A 212 -31.89 -14.54 17.22
N MET A 213 -32.04 -13.22 17.32
CA MET A 213 -33.32 -12.60 17.71
C MET A 213 -34.40 -12.86 16.65
N GLN A 214 -34.06 -12.81 15.35
CA GLN A 214 -34.98 -13.12 14.26
C GLN A 214 -35.47 -14.57 14.33
N THR A 215 -34.58 -15.54 14.56
CA THR A 215 -34.92 -16.94 14.75
C THR A 215 -35.80 -17.11 15.99
N ALA A 216 -35.52 -16.45 17.09
CA ALA A 216 -36.34 -16.48 18.30
C ALA A 216 -37.75 -15.94 18.07
N ALA A 217 -37.86 -14.80 17.40
CA ALA A 217 -39.16 -14.23 17.04
C ALA A 217 -39.97 -15.14 16.11
N GLN A 218 -39.32 -15.85 15.18
CA GLN A 218 -39.98 -16.83 14.34
C GLN A 218 -40.49 -18.05 15.17
N ASN A 219 -39.67 -18.56 16.08
CA ASN A 219 -40.07 -19.63 16.99
C ASN A 219 -41.29 -19.24 17.84
N ILE A 220 -41.30 -18.04 18.40
CA ILE A 220 -42.46 -17.52 19.15
C ILE A 220 -43.71 -17.46 18.27
N LYS A 221 -43.58 -16.96 17.06
CA LYS A 221 -44.71 -16.92 16.08
C LYS A 221 -45.26 -18.31 15.78
N ASP A 222 -44.39 -19.30 15.67
CA ASP A 222 -44.77 -20.70 15.37
C ASP A 222 -45.25 -21.46 16.63
N GLY A 223 -45.33 -20.78 17.79
CA GLY A 223 -45.83 -21.35 19.04
C GLY A 223 -44.78 -22.21 19.80
N ASN A 224 -43.54 -22.24 19.31
CA ASN A 224 -42.45 -22.91 20.01
C ASN A 224 -41.85 -21.93 21.02
N LEU A 225 -42.21 -22.13 22.32
CA LEU A 225 -41.75 -21.31 23.42
C LEU A 225 -40.67 -21.99 24.29
N ASP A 226 -40.26 -23.23 23.94
CA ASP A 226 -39.32 -24.06 24.70
C ASP A 226 -37.86 -23.82 24.25
N PHE A 227 -37.41 -22.58 24.32
CA PHE A 227 -36.03 -22.19 24.13
C PHE A 227 -35.68 -21.07 25.09
N GLU A 228 -34.39 -20.74 25.23
CA GLU A 228 -33.87 -19.64 26.07
C GLU A 228 -33.06 -18.72 25.20
N LEU A 229 -33.28 -17.39 25.35
CA LEU A 229 -32.55 -16.37 24.62
C LEU A 229 -31.62 -15.63 25.60
N LYS A 230 -30.29 -15.86 25.49
CA LYS A 230 -29.30 -15.20 26.37
C LYS A 230 -28.71 -13.98 25.68
N PRO A 231 -28.70 -12.80 26.32
CA PRO A 231 -28.02 -11.64 25.80
C PRO A 231 -26.49 -11.86 25.80
N GLU A 232 -25.86 -11.67 24.64
CA GLU A 232 -24.40 -11.85 24.48
C GLU A 232 -23.60 -10.58 24.81
N ALA A 233 -24.28 -9.43 24.91
CA ALA A 233 -23.66 -8.15 25.20
C ALA A 233 -24.55 -7.27 26.08
N ASP A 234 -23.91 -6.39 26.86
CA ASP A 234 -24.62 -5.39 27.66
C ASP A 234 -24.66 -4.04 26.86
N ASP A 235 -25.35 -4.09 25.73
CA ASP A 235 -25.60 -2.93 24.84
C ASP A 235 -27.07 -2.88 24.44
N GLU A 236 -27.43 -2.03 23.47
CA GLU A 236 -28.79 -1.87 22.98
C GLU A 236 -29.35 -3.17 22.38
N LEU A 237 -28.51 -3.98 21.72
CA LEU A 237 -28.90 -5.29 21.21
C LEU A 237 -29.14 -6.30 22.34
N GLY A 238 -28.31 -6.28 23.38
CA GLY A 238 -28.51 -7.11 24.57
C GLY A 238 -29.79 -6.78 25.29
N LYS A 239 -30.15 -5.51 25.43
CA LYS A 239 -31.44 -5.06 26.00
C LYS A 239 -32.63 -5.49 25.16
N LEU A 240 -32.52 -5.42 23.83
CA LEU A 240 -33.57 -5.92 22.93
C LEU A 240 -33.74 -7.44 23.07
N CYS A 241 -32.63 -8.17 23.14
CA CYS A 241 -32.64 -9.61 23.41
C CYS A 241 -33.34 -9.94 24.73
N GLN A 242 -33.05 -9.21 25.80
CA GLN A 242 -33.70 -9.38 27.11
C GLN A 242 -35.19 -9.09 27.05
N SER A 243 -35.61 -8.02 26.38
CA SER A 243 -37.05 -7.69 26.21
C SER A 243 -37.80 -8.78 25.43
N LEU A 244 -37.15 -9.37 24.40
CA LEU A 244 -37.70 -10.49 23.65
C LEU A 244 -37.83 -11.76 24.51
N GLU A 245 -36.87 -12.04 25.37
CA GLU A 245 -36.89 -13.15 26.32
C GLU A 245 -38.02 -12.98 27.38
N GLU A 246 -38.17 -11.76 27.94
CA GLU A 246 -39.28 -11.48 28.85
C GLU A 246 -40.64 -11.66 28.18
N MET A 247 -40.78 -11.22 26.93
CA MET A 247 -42.03 -11.47 26.14
C MET A 247 -42.28 -12.94 25.94
N ARG A 248 -41.24 -13.72 25.53
CA ARG A 248 -41.35 -15.18 25.40
C ARG A 248 -41.79 -15.85 26.72
N GLY A 249 -41.15 -15.47 27.83
CA GLY A 249 -41.47 -15.98 29.16
C GLY A 249 -42.92 -15.75 29.54
N ARG A 250 -43.46 -14.53 29.37
CA ARG A 250 -44.86 -14.19 29.65
C ARG A 250 -45.83 -14.97 28.73
N LEU A 251 -45.48 -15.14 27.44
CA LEU A 251 -46.31 -15.94 26.52
C LEU A 251 -46.34 -17.42 26.92
N LYS A 252 -45.21 -17.99 27.38
CA LYS A 252 -45.13 -19.35 27.88
C LYS A 252 -46.01 -19.53 29.12
N GLU A 253 -45.89 -18.66 30.11
CA GLU A 253 -46.70 -18.68 31.33
C GLU A 253 -48.19 -18.60 31.00
N SER A 254 -48.60 -17.67 30.14
CA SER A 254 -50.01 -17.55 29.70
C SER A 254 -50.52 -18.78 28.96
N ALA A 255 -49.67 -19.42 28.14
CA ALA A 255 -50.03 -20.66 27.46
C ALA A 255 -50.20 -21.81 28.43
N GLU A 256 -49.35 -21.96 29.43
CA GLU A 256 -49.43 -22.98 30.48
C GLU A 256 -50.67 -22.79 31.36
N GLU A 257 -50.98 -21.52 31.77
CA GLU A 257 -52.20 -21.19 32.51
C GLU A 257 -53.45 -21.58 31.70
N LYS A 258 -53.50 -21.23 30.41
CA LYS A 258 -54.60 -21.56 29.55
C LYS A 258 -54.81 -23.10 29.45
N LEU A 259 -53.76 -23.86 29.29
CA LEU A 259 -53.82 -25.33 29.26
C LEU A 259 -54.34 -25.88 30.61
N LYS A 260 -53.97 -25.29 31.74
CA LYS A 260 -54.46 -25.67 33.06
C LYS A 260 -55.97 -25.39 33.20
N TYR A 261 -56.41 -24.17 32.78
CA TYR A 261 -57.86 -23.84 32.80
C TYR A 261 -58.66 -24.76 31.86
N ASP A 262 -58.18 -25.07 30.68
CA ASP A 262 -58.84 -25.97 29.74
C ASP A 262 -58.95 -27.39 30.32
N LYS A 263 -57.93 -27.87 31.06
CA LYS A 263 -57.96 -29.18 31.74
C LYS A 263 -58.96 -29.18 32.89
N GLU A 264 -58.89 -28.18 33.79
CA GLU A 264 -59.82 -28.05 34.93
C GLU A 264 -61.27 -27.91 34.46
N SER A 265 -61.54 -27.16 33.38
CA SER A 265 -62.85 -27.00 32.80
C SER A 265 -63.40 -28.34 32.22
N LYS A 266 -62.51 -29.10 31.53
CA LYS A 266 -62.90 -30.45 31.01
C LYS A 266 -63.22 -31.44 32.14
N GLU A 267 -62.43 -31.41 33.22
CA GLU A 267 -62.68 -32.27 34.43
C GLU A 267 -63.99 -31.86 35.08
N LEU A 268 -64.24 -30.55 35.24
CA LEU A 268 -65.51 -30.04 35.79
C LEU A 268 -66.70 -30.49 34.97
N ILE A 269 -66.68 -30.36 33.64
CA ILE A 269 -67.71 -30.77 32.73
C ILE A 269 -67.91 -32.25 32.80
N SER A 270 -66.89 -33.09 32.90
CA SER A 270 -66.92 -34.52 33.08
C SER A 270 -67.61 -34.92 34.38
N ASN A 271 -67.25 -34.30 35.50
CA ASN A 271 -67.82 -34.55 36.81
C ASN A 271 -69.28 -34.17 36.86
N ILE A 272 -69.69 -33.02 36.36
CA ILE A 272 -71.08 -32.54 36.26
C ILE A 272 -71.91 -33.59 35.39
N SER A 273 -71.33 -33.99 34.27
CA SER A 273 -71.99 -34.99 33.38
C SER A 273 -72.22 -36.34 34.07
N HIS A 274 -71.25 -36.76 34.89
CA HIS A 274 -71.36 -38.01 35.71
C HIS A 274 -72.42 -37.85 36.79
N ASP A 275 -72.40 -36.75 37.52
CA ASP A 275 -73.37 -36.49 38.63
C ASP A 275 -74.77 -36.28 38.13
N LEU A 276 -75.01 -35.73 36.95
CA LEU A 276 -76.32 -35.65 36.32
C LEU A 276 -76.81 -36.96 35.74
N LYS A 277 -75.90 -37.85 35.32
CA LYS A 277 -76.28 -39.15 34.76
C LYS A 277 -76.85 -40.08 35.87
N THR A 278 -76.37 -39.97 37.10
CA THR A 278 -76.82 -40.82 38.23
C THR A 278 -78.30 -40.61 38.58
N PRO A 279 -78.85 -39.38 38.76
CA PRO A 279 -80.27 -39.22 39.06
C PRO A 279 -81.19 -39.44 37.87
N VAL A 280 -80.72 -39.26 36.62
CA VAL A 280 -81.54 -39.47 35.40
C VAL A 280 -81.74 -41.00 35.11
N THR A 281 -80.80 -41.81 35.57
CA THR A 281 -80.96 -43.28 35.46
C THR A 281 -81.87 -43.93 36.56
N THR A 282 -82.11 -43.16 37.66
CA THR A 282 -82.96 -43.63 38.77
C THR A 282 -84.40 -43.28 38.62
N ILE A 283 -84.82 -42.47 37.61
CA ILE A 283 -86.22 -42.08 37.27
C ILE A 283 -86.82 -42.93 36.15
N LYS A 284 -86.39 -44.16 36.01
CA LYS A 284 -87.04 -45.11 35.06
C LYS A 284 -87.81 -46.19 35.75
#